data_62f4c4f41b60c0ad7a6801085922a8b4
#
_entry.id   62f4c4f41b60c0ad7a6801085922a8b4
#
_cell.length_a   1.000
_cell.length_b   1.000
_cell.length_c   1.000
_cell.angle_alpha   90.00
_cell.angle_beta   90.00
_cell.angle_gamma   90.00
#
_symmetry.space_group_name_H-M   'P 1'
#
loop_
_entity.id
_entity.type
_entity.pdbx_description
1 polymer ?
#
loop_
_entity_poly.entity_id
_entity_poly.type
_entity_poly.pdbx_seq_one_letter_code
_entity_poly.pdbx_strand_id
1 'polypeptide(L)'
;MTTGYQKRIAQGWGAAMGRTVFWLGLTFALSASSAYAEKSSDFFSSYKQYNDAGKAFLDKIDPKTGPIDLAEGIHLDLKGKFYFLDKKDAASVLTEAWGNPPDAGSDAIGMIFPSNYDPIADNNWGIELRWEKIGYVDDGDAASINYSELLSSMKADTLSGNDQRVKDGFPPITLIGWASPPVYDAVNKRLHWAKELQFGNDAIHTLNYDVRFLGREGVFVMSYIANVEQLPEIKQSLDEVLGLAGFSAGKKYTDFLPGTDTVAAVGIGGLIAGKLAAKAGLLAVALIALKKFGLILLVPLAGLWRLIRGNRNASS
;
A
#
# COMPACT_ATOMS: atom_id res chain seq x y z
N MET A 1 30.08 -6.17 -25.59
CA MET A 1 30.95 -6.55 -24.47
C MET A 1 30.03 -6.58 -23.25
N THR A 2 29.28 -7.60 -23.06
CA THR A 2 29.49 -8.94 -22.46
C THR A 2 30.26 -8.90 -21.14
N THR A 3 29.65 -9.47 -20.17
CA THR A 3 30.03 -10.19 -18.97
C THR A 3 29.30 -9.60 -17.77
N GLY A 4 28.44 -10.29 -17.04
CA GLY A 4 28.44 -11.70 -16.69
C GLY A 4 28.58 -11.83 -15.21
N TYR A 5 27.47 -12.07 -14.47
CA TYR A 5 27.56 -12.64 -13.14
C TYR A 5 26.45 -13.68 -12.98
N GLN A 6 26.83 -14.90 -13.31
CA GLN A 6 26.11 -16.11 -12.93
C GLN A 6 26.91 -16.89 -11.91
N LYS A 7 26.16 -17.58 -11.01
CA LYS A 7 26.55 -18.77 -10.26
C LYS A 7 27.26 -18.59 -8.92
N ARG A 8 26.59 -19.06 -7.90
CA ARG A 8 26.83 -20.27 -7.05
C ARG A 8 25.86 -20.15 -5.89
N ILE A 9 25.10 -21.15 -5.45
CA ILE A 9 25.62 -22.34 -4.80
C ILE A 9 24.56 -23.45 -4.84
N ALA A 10 24.97 -24.63 -5.21
CA ALA A 10 24.30 -25.89 -4.90
C ALA A 10 25.16 -26.66 -3.89
N GLN A 11 24.52 -27.63 -3.20
CA GLN A 11 25.09 -28.73 -2.38
C GLN A 11 25.42 -28.34 -0.93
N GLY A 12 25.03 -29.09 0.09
CA GLY A 12 24.61 -30.46 0.19
C GLY A 12 24.67 -30.88 1.65
N TRP A 13 24.28 -32.14 1.92
CA TRP A 13 24.44 -32.92 3.16
C TRP A 13 23.27 -32.77 4.15
N GLY A 14 22.63 -33.83 4.64
CA GLY A 14 22.86 -35.23 4.61
C GLY A 14 22.14 -35.81 5.81
N ALA A 15 21.60 -36.99 5.68
CA ALA A 15 20.75 -37.76 6.55
C ALA A 15 21.31 -38.03 7.98
N ALA A 16 20.40 -38.19 8.96
CA ALA A 16 20.47 -39.28 9.97
C ALA A 16 19.16 -39.44 10.76
N MET A 17 18.53 -40.56 10.56
CA MET A 17 17.95 -41.52 11.52
C MET A 17 17.25 -40.98 12.80
N GLY A 18 15.92 -41.09 12.91
CA GLY A 18 15.28 -42.27 13.51
C GLY A 18 15.07 -42.16 15.01
N ARG A 19 13.80 -41.92 15.41
CA ARG A 19 13.21 -42.57 16.61
C ARG A 19 11.69 -42.47 16.54
N THR A 20 11.08 -43.62 16.35
CA THR A 20 9.63 -43.85 16.42
C THR A 20 9.16 -43.66 17.86
N VAL A 21 8.25 -42.73 18.06
CA VAL A 21 7.42 -42.64 19.27
C VAL A 21 5.97 -42.68 18.83
N PHE A 22 5.30 -43.79 19.15
CA PHE A 22 3.85 -43.95 19.02
C PHE A 22 3.15 -43.02 20.02
N TRP A 23 2.37 -42.08 19.53
CA TRP A 23 1.32 -41.42 20.32
C TRP A 23 -0.02 -41.62 19.62
N LEU A 24 -0.94 -42.31 20.32
CA LEU A 24 -2.35 -42.31 19.97
C LEU A 24 -2.87 -40.87 20.05
N GLY A 25 -3.02 -40.24 18.94
CA GLY A 25 -3.64 -38.91 18.83
C GLY A 25 -5.11 -39.06 18.46
N LEU A 26 -5.96 -38.53 19.32
CA LEU A 26 -7.38 -38.29 19.10
C LEU A 26 -7.48 -37.40 17.84
N THR A 27 -8.01 -37.97 16.75
CA THR A 27 -8.29 -37.22 15.51
C THR A 27 -9.49 -36.30 15.74
N PHE A 28 -9.23 -35.06 16.11
CA PHE A 28 -10.16 -33.97 15.82
C PHE A 28 -10.09 -33.75 14.31
N ALA A 29 -11.12 -34.19 13.62
CA ALA A 29 -11.35 -33.80 12.24
C ALA A 29 -11.69 -32.30 12.23
N LEU A 30 -10.66 -31.43 12.12
CA LEU A 30 -10.88 -30.12 11.57
C LEU A 30 -11.28 -30.34 10.11
N SER A 31 -12.55 -30.14 9.83
CA SER A 31 -13.03 -29.91 8.48
C SER A 31 -12.41 -28.60 7.97
N ALA A 32 -11.19 -28.70 7.44
CA ALA A 32 -10.66 -27.67 6.56
C ALA A 32 -11.59 -27.65 5.35
N SER A 33 -12.54 -26.73 5.33
CA SER A 33 -13.16 -26.32 4.10
C SER A 33 -12.05 -25.80 3.20
N SER A 34 -11.60 -26.62 2.26
CA SER A 34 -10.81 -26.17 1.13
C SER A 34 -11.73 -25.18 0.41
N ALA A 35 -11.55 -23.88 0.69
CA ALA A 35 -12.09 -22.84 -0.16
C ALA A 35 -11.45 -23.11 -1.53
N TYR A 36 -12.23 -23.62 -2.47
CA TYR A 36 -11.86 -23.63 -3.87
C TYR A 36 -11.56 -22.17 -4.22
N ALA A 37 -10.31 -21.91 -4.64
CA ALA A 37 -9.99 -20.60 -5.19
C ALA A 37 -10.97 -20.34 -6.34
N GLU A 38 -11.78 -19.31 -6.21
CA GLU A 38 -12.72 -18.90 -7.23
C GLU A 38 -11.92 -18.51 -8.47
N LYS A 39 -12.31 -19.00 -9.65
CA LYS A 39 -11.58 -18.65 -10.88
C LYS A 39 -11.69 -17.15 -11.11
N SER A 40 -10.62 -16.51 -11.58
CA SER A 40 -10.62 -15.09 -11.91
C SER A 40 -11.76 -14.68 -12.85
N SER A 41 -12.16 -15.58 -13.75
CA SER A 41 -13.33 -15.40 -14.63
C SER A 41 -14.66 -15.30 -13.91
N ASP A 42 -14.77 -15.86 -12.73
CA ASP A 42 -15.98 -15.89 -11.92
C ASP A 42 -15.94 -14.76 -10.89
N PHE A 43 -14.74 -14.43 -10.40
CA PHE A 43 -14.50 -13.36 -9.44
C PHE A 43 -14.64 -11.96 -10.08
N PHE A 44 -13.96 -11.72 -11.22
CA PHE A 44 -13.97 -10.43 -11.88
C PHE A 44 -15.03 -10.37 -12.97
N SER A 45 -16.12 -9.65 -12.75
CA SER A 45 -17.22 -9.51 -13.72
C SER A 45 -16.77 -8.91 -15.07
N SER A 46 -15.71 -8.10 -15.05
CA SER A 46 -15.05 -7.47 -16.21
C SER A 46 -14.13 -8.39 -17.01
N TYR A 47 -13.79 -9.57 -16.48
CA TYR A 47 -12.79 -10.49 -17.04
C TYR A 47 -12.95 -10.73 -18.55
N LYS A 48 -14.20 -10.94 -19.02
CA LYS A 48 -14.50 -11.24 -20.43
C LYS A 48 -14.21 -10.07 -21.39
N GLN A 49 -14.09 -8.85 -20.85
CA GLN A 49 -13.88 -7.63 -21.65
C GLN A 49 -12.40 -7.44 -22.04
N TYR A 50 -11.48 -8.15 -21.34
CA TYR A 50 -10.05 -8.02 -21.57
C TYR A 50 -9.55 -8.91 -22.70
N ASN A 51 -8.43 -8.48 -23.31
CA ASN A 51 -7.63 -9.31 -24.19
C ASN A 51 -6.88 -10.40 -23.40
N ASP A 52 -6.13 -11.25 -24.10
CA ASP A 52 -5.43 -12.38 -23.48
C ASP A 52 -4.39 -11.92 -22.44
N ALA A 53 -3.73 -10.77 -22.64
CA ALA A 53 -2.77 -10.23 -21.68
C ALA A 53 -3.45 -9.77 -20.38
N GLY A 54 -4.58 -9.05 -20.47
CA GLY A 54 -5.36 -8.66 -19.32
C GLY A 54 -5.93 -9.84 -18.53
N LYS A 55 -6.44 -10.86 -19.26
CA LYS A 55 -6.90 -12.12 -18.63
C LYS A 55 -5.77 -12.84 -17.92
N ALA A 56 -4.61 -12.99 -18.57
CA ALA A 56 -3.44 -13.63 -17.99
C ALA A 56 -2.94 -12.90 -16.73
N PHE A 57 -3.06 -11.55 -16.69
CA PHE A 57 -2.75 -10.80 -15.47
C PHE A 57 -3.75 -11.11 -14.35
N LEU A 58 -5.06 -11.08 -14.64
CA LEU A 58 -6.08 -11.39 -13.64
C LEU A 58 -6.01 -12.84 -13.14
N ASP A 59 -5.63 -13.78 -14.01
CA ASP A 59 -5.42 -15.19 -13.64
C ASP A 59 -4.19 -15.43 -12.76
N LYS A 60 -3.26 -14.47 -12.70
CA LYS A 60 -2.03 -14.53 -11.92
C LYS A 60 -2.24 -14.13 -10.45
N ILE A 61 -3.25 -13.31 -10.16
CA ILE A 61 -3.53 -12.78 -8.83
C ILE A 61 -4.61 -13.60 -8.11
N ASP A 62 -4.52 -13.66 -6.77
CA ASP A 62 -5.41 -14.45 -5.91
C ASP A 62 -6.20 -13.54 -4.95
N PRO A 63 -7.36 -13.01 -5.37
CA PRO A 63 -8.18 -12.14 -4.54
C PRO A 63 -8.80 -12.89 -3.36
N LYS A 64 -8.60 -12.36 -2.16
CA LYS A 64 -9.10 -12.94 -0.91
C LYS A 64 -10.23 -12.09 -0.35
N THR A 65 -11.28 -12.73 0.12
CA THR A 65 -12.45 -12.08 0.72
C THR A 65 -12.59 -12.48 2.19
N GLY A 66 -13.47 -11.78 2.92
CA GLY A 66 -13.70 -12.05 4.35
C GLY A 66 -12.67 -11.39 5.27
N PRO A 67 -12.59 -11.85 6.53
CA PRO A 67 -11.61 -11.34 7.49
C PRO A 67 -10.19 -11.72 7.07
N ILE A 68 -9.26 -10.78 7.18
CA ILE A 68 -7.84 -10.96 6.90
C ILE A 68 -7.03 -10.62 8.13
N ASP A 69 -6.25 -11.56 8.62
CA ASP A 69 -5.29 -11.35 9.70
C ASP A 69 -3.90 -11.08 9.08
N LEU A 70 -3.38 -9.89 9.34
CA LEU A 70 -2.05 -9.49 8.94
C LEU A 70 -1.07 -9.66 10.10
N ALA A 71 0.22 -9.57 9.79
CA ALA A 71 1.25 -9.52 10.82
C ALA A 71 1.02 -8.36 11.80
N GLU A 72 1.75 -8.37 12.92
CA GLU A 72 1.72 -7.32 13.96
C GLU A 72 0.33 -7.14 14.64
N GLY A 73 -0.54 -8.14 14.51
CA GLY A 73 -1.87 -8.13 15.13
C GLY A 73 -2.85 -7.18 14.48
N ILE A 74 -2.66 -6.88 13.20
CA ILE A 74 -3.61 -6.09 12.41
C ILE A 74 -4.69 -7.01 11.86
N HIS A 75 -5.95 -6.63 12.05
CA HIS A 75 -7.11 -7.33 11.51
C HIS A 75 -7.84 -6.44 10.53
N LEU A 76 -8.23 -7.00 9.39
CA LEU A 76 -9.10 -6.35 8.42
C LEU A 76 -10.42 -7.12 8.34
N ASP A 77 -11.54 -6.42 8.45
CA ASP A 77 -12.87 -6.94 8.14
C ASP A 77 -13.37 -6.32 6.83
N LEU A 78 -13.23 -7.03 5.73
CA LEU A 78 -13.55 -6.53 4.38
C LEU A 78 -15.06 -6.38 4.12
N LYS A 79 -15.91 -6.87 5.01
CA LYS A 79 -17.38 -6.71 5.02
C LYS A 79 -18.07 -7.11 3.71
N GLY A 80 -17.43 -7.95 2.88
CA GLY A 80 -17.94 -8.35 1.56
C GLY A 80 -17.97 -7.23 0.52
N LYS A 81 -17.41 -6.05 0.83
CA LYS A 81 -17.36 -4.89 -0.08
C LYS A 81 -16.00 -4.67 -0.70
N PHE A 82 -15.01 -5.33 -0.15
CA PHE A 82 -13.62 -5.26 -0.61
C PHE A 82 -13.04 -6.66 -0.76
N TYR A 83 -11.97 -6.77 -1.55
CA TYR A 83 -11.10 -7.93 -1.57
C TYR A 83 -9.67 -7.51 -1.31
N PHE A 84 -8.87 -8.44 -0.84
CA PHE A 84 -7.48 -8.28 -0.49
C PHE A 84 -6.58 -9.03 -1.46
N LEU A 85 -5.52 -8.39 -1.89
CA LEU A 85 -4.38 -8.96 -2.60
C LEU A 85 -3.18 -8.98 -1.66
N ASP A 86 -2.50 -10.10 -1.56
CA ASP A 86 -1.32 -10.21 -0.71
C ASP A 86 -0.12 -9.41 -1.26
N LYS A 87 0.99 -9.41 -0.52
CA LYS A 87 2.19 -8.66 -0.89
C LYS A 87 2.68 -8.93 -2.30
N LYS A 88 2.65 -10.19 -2.75
CA LYS A 88 3.13 -10.59 -4.08
C LYS A 88 2.24 -10.01 -5.17
N ASP A 89 0.95 -10.16 -5.02
CA ASP A 89 -0.03 -9.71 -5.98
C ASP A 89 -0.14 -8.18 -5.99
N ALA A 90 -0.05 -7.54 -4.80
CA ALA A 90 0.05 -6.09 -4.68
C ALA A 90 1.26 -5.52 -5.45
N ALA A 91 2.43 -6.15 -5.32
CA ALA A 91 3.61 -5.76 -6.08
C ALA A 91 3.39 -5.90 -7.59
N SER A 92 2.72 -6.97 -8.05
CA SER A 92 2.39 -7.15 -9.47
C SER A 92 1.42 -6.07 -9.97
N VAL A 93 0.40 -5.71 -9.18
CA VAL A 93 -0.49 -4.59 -9.53
C VAL A 93 0.29 -3.29 -9.66
N LEU A 94 1.09 -2.94 -8.65
CA LEU A 94 1.81 -1.67 -8.63
C LEU A 94 2.82 -1.57 -9.79
N THR A 95 3.55 -2.63 -10.10
CA THR A 95 4.65 -2.59 -11.09
C THR A 95 4.20 -2.98 -12.49
N GLU A 96 3.50 -4.10 -12.66
CA GLU A 96 3.15 -4.64 -13.98
C GLU A 96 1.87 -3.98 -14.54
N ALA A 97 0.83 -3.80 -13.71
CA ALA A 97 -0.43 -3.22 -14.16
C ALA A 97 -0.40 -1.69 -14.15
N TRP A 98 0.17 -1.07 -13.11
CA TRP A 98 0.19 0.38 -12.94
C TRP A 98 1.49 1.05 -13.39
N GLY A 99 2.49 0.26 -13.85
CA GLY A 99 3.71 0.76 -14.47
C GLY A 99 4.65 1.53 -13.53
N ASN A 100 4.56 1.29 -12.24
CA ASN A 100 5.47 1.91 -11.28
C ASN A 100 6.88 1.28 -11.35
N PRO A 101 7.92 1.95 -10.82
CA PRO A 101 9.25 1.38 -10.71
C PRO A 101 9.27 0.01 -10.00
N PRO A 102 10.27 -0.84 -10.30
CA PRO A 102 10.33 -2.21 -9.75
C PRO A 102 10.39 -2.32 -8.23
N ASP A 103 10.80 -1.25 -7.56
CA ASP A 103 10.84 -1.15 -6.09
C ASP A 103 9.55 -0.56 -5.49
N ALA A 104 8.60 -0.12 -6.32
CA ALA A 104 7.30 0.31 -5.85
C ALA A 104 6.57 -0.85 -5.18
N GLY A 105 5.99 -0.58 -4.02
CA GLY A 105 5.32 -1.62 -3.24
C GLY A 105 6.26 -2.57 -2.50
N SER A 106 7.58 -2.36 -2.49
CA SER A 106 8.52 -3.20 -1.72
C SER A 106 8.17 -3.28 -0.23
N ASP A 107 7.59 -2.20 0.31
CA ASP A 107 7.12 -2.08 1.68
C ASP A 107 5.62 -2.41 1.83
N ALA A 108 4.90 -2.67 0.72
CA ALA A 108 3.50 -3.08 0.76
C ALA A 108 3.38 -4.46 1.44
N ILE A 109 2.41 -4.59 2.34
CA ILE A 109 2.03 -5.87 2.94
C ILE A 109 0.79 -6.46 2.25
N GLY A 110 0.17 -5.71 1.34
CA GLY A 110 -0.95 -6.07 0.51
C GLY A 110 -1.64 -4.86 -0.08
N MET A 111 -2.70 -5.10 -0.83
CA MET A 111 -3.63 -4.07 -1.31
C MET A 111 -5.07 -4.52 -1.10
N ILE A 112 -5.99 -3.57 -0.94
CA ILE A 112 -7.43 -3.84 -1.01
C ILE A 112 -8.08 -3.01 -2.11
N PHE A 113 -9.10 -3.60 -2.71
CA PHE A 113 -9.90 -2.99 -3.78
C PHE A 113 -11.39 -3.16 -3.49
N PRO A 114 -12.25 -2.24 -3.93
CA PRO A 114 -13.70 -2.48 -3.93
C PRO A 114 -14.06 -3.71 -4.75
N SER A 115 -15.02 -4.50 -4.28
CA SER A 115 -15.42 -5.77 -4.94
C SER A 115 -15.99 -5.59 -6.35
N ASN A 116 -16.43 -4.38 -6.72
CA ASN A 116 -16.95 -4.05 -8.04
C ASN A 116 -15.88 -3.60 -9.05
N TYR A 117 -14.61 -3.49 -8.63
CA TYR A 117 -13.51 -3.12 -9.49
C TYR A 117 -12.48 -4.25 -9.59
N ASP A 118 -11.83 -4.35 -10.74
CA ASP A 118 -10.61 -5.12 -10.88
C ASP A 118 -9.38 -4.18 -10.94
N PRO A 119 -8.16 -4.70 -10.67
CA PRO A 119 -6.97 -3.85 -10.55
C PRO A 119 -6.53 -3.21 -11.86
N ILE A 120 -7.07 -3.64 -13.01
CA ILE A 120 -6.71 -3.13 -14.34
C ILE A 120 -7.84 -2.37 -15.03
N ALA A 121 -8.93 -2.06 -14.32
CA ALA A 121 -10.00 -1.21 -14.84
C ALA A 121 -9.56 0.26 -14.96
N ASP A 122 -10.10 0.99 -15.95
CA ASP A 122 -9.72 2.38 -16.24
C ASP A 122 -9.95 3.36 -15.07
N ASN A 123 -11.04 3.17 -14.35
CA ASN A 123 -11.51 4.09 -13.31
C ASN A 123 -11.53 3.41 -11.93
N ASN A 124 -10.59 2.50 -11.69
CA ASN A 124 -10.46 1.90 -10.38
C ASN A 124 -9.66 2.80 -9.43
N TRP A 125 -9.74 2.45 -8.17
CA TRP A 125 -8.82 2.88 -7.14
C TRP A 125 -8.50 1.68 -6.25
N GLY A 126 -7.33 1.71 -5.66
CA GLY A 126 -6.90 0.70 -4.71
C GLY A 126 -6.29 1.33 -3.48
N ILE A 127 -6.19 0.57 -2.42
CA ILE A 127 -5.59 0.99 -1.16
C ILE A 127 -4.37 0.11 -0.91
N GLU A 128 -3.20 0.68 -0.98
CA GLU A 128 -1.96 0.04 -0.56
C GLU A 128 -1.88 0.00 0.96
N LEU A 129 -1.48 -1.15 1.49
CA LEU A 129 -1.35 -1.40 2.92
C LEU A 129 0.12 -1.50 3.29
N ARG A 130 0.54 -0.78 4.36
CA ARG A 130 1.89 -0.83 4.90
C ARG A 130 1.88 -0.88 6.42
N TRP A 131 2.95 -1.43 6.98
CA TRP A 131 3.25 -1.33 8.39
C TRP A 131 4.54 -0.55 8.61
N GLU A 132 4.46 0.57 9.30
CA GLU A 132 5.60 1.39 9.68
C GLU A 132 6.00 1.08 11.13
N LYS A 133 7.00 0.20 11.31
CA LYS A 133 7.51 -0.19 12.65
C LYS A 133 8.43 0.89 13.21
N ILE A 134 7.85 2.03 13.58
CA ILE A 134 8.59 3.22 14.05
C ILE A 134 8.53 3.41 15.56
N GLY A 135 7.80 2.57 16.27
CA GLY A 135 7.50 2.72 17.68
C GLY A 135 6.19 3.47 17.93
N TYR A 136 5.89 3.70 19.18
CA TYR A 136 4.72 4.48 19.64
C TYR A 136 4.86 5.93 19.22
N VAL A 137 3.87 6.46 18.52
CA VAL A 137 3.83 7.85 18.07
C VAL A 137 3.09 8.68 19.10
N ASP A 138 3.81 9.58 19.78
CA ASP A 138 3.17 10.55 20.68
C ASP A 138 2.30 11.52 19.89
N ASP A 139 1.06 11.71 20.33
CA ASP A 139 0.07 12.57 19.65
C ASP A 139 -0.08 13.96 20.28
N GLY A 140 0.79 14.31 21.21
CA GLY A 140 0.73 15.58 21.94
C GLY A 140 0.93 16.82 21.05
N ASP A 141 1.54 16.69 19.88
CA ASP A 141 1.74 17.77 18.92
C ASP A 141 0.52 18.04 18.02
N ALA A 142 -0.46 17.11 17.96
CA ALA A 142 -1.55 17.14 16.99
C ALA A 142 -2.35 18.47 16.95
N ALA A 143 -2.63 19.04 18.13
CA ALA A 143 -3.41 20.28 18.25
C ALA A 143 -2.62 21.55 17.86
N SER A 144 -1.29 21.48 17.76
CA SER A 144 -0.41 22.62 17.52
C SER A 144 0.12 22.70 16.08
N ILE A 145 -0.24 21.77 15.22
CA ILE A 145 0.28 21.68 13.86
C ILE A 145 -0.28 22.81 12.98
N ASN A 146 0.61 23.61 12.40
CA ASN A 146 0.25 24.54 11.32
C ASN A 146 0.27 23.84 9.97
N TYR A 147 -0.88 23.37 9.50
CA TYR A 147 -0.99 22.62 8.25
C TYR A 147 -0.61 23.43 6.99
N SER A 148 -0.68 24.76 7.03
CA SER A 148 -0.25 25.62 5.91
C SER A 148 1.27 25.66 5.80
N GLU A 149 1.97 25.82 6.91
CA GLU A 149 3.44 25.78 6.95
C GLU A 149 3.95 24.38 6.59
N LEU A 150 3.29 23.36 7.13
CA LEU A 150 3.60 21.96 6.82
C LEU A 150 3.49 21.68 5.33
N LEU A 151 2.39 22.10 4.68
CA LEU A 151 2.21 21.97 3.24
C LEU A 151 3.29 22.71 2.46
N SER A 152 3.66 23.92 2.87
CA SER A 152 4.71 24.69 2.23
C SER A 152 6.06 23.98 2.28
N SER A 153 6.42 23.40 3.44
CA SER A 153 7.61 22.56 3.58
C SER A 153 7.56 21.32 2.67
N MET A 154 6.41 20.61 2.64
CA MET A 154 6.22 19.43 1.80
C MET A 154 6.33 19.75 0.30
N LYS A 155 5.82 20.91 -0.15
CA LYS A 155 6.00 21.39 -1.53
C LYS A 155 7.48 21.59 -1.87
N ALA A 156 8.23 22.25 -0.98
CA ALA A 156 9.67 22.46 -1.18
C ALA A 156 10.44 21.13 -1.21
N ASP A 157 10.12 20.21 -0.30
CA ASP A 157 10.73 18.88 -0.26
C ASP A 157 10.44 18.09 -1.55
N THR A 158 9.21 18.15 -2.07
CA THR A 158 8.81 17.52 -3.33
C THR A 158 9.62 18.07 -4.51
N LEU A 159 9.73 19.39 -4.61
CA LEU A 159 10.50 20.03 -5.67
C LEU A 159 11.98 19.65 -5.61
N SER A 160 12.57 19.57 -4.42
CA SER A 160 13.98 19.23 -4.27
C SER A 160 14.30 17.78 -4.68
N GLY A 161 13.31 16.88 -4.65
CA GLY A 161 13.44 15.49 -5.10
C GLY A 161 13.38 15.30 -6.61
N ASN A 162 12.91 16.28 -7.38
CA ASN A 162 12.66 16.14 -8.80
C ASN A 162 13.92 15.93 -9.66
N ASP A 163 15.04 16.56 -9.27
CA ASP A 163 16.29 16.40 -10.01
C ASP A 163 16.74 14.93 -10.08
N GLN A 164 16.60 14.22 -8.96
CA GLN A 164 16.92 12.79 -8.91
C GLN A 164 15.90 11.97 -9.70
N ARG A 165 14.61 12.29 -9.58
CA ARG A 165 13.55 11.59 -10.31
C ARG A 165 13.77 11.65 -11.82
N VAL A 166 14.06 12.85 -12.35
CA VAL A 166 14.30 13.05 -13.79
C VAL A 166 15.53 12.28 -14.24
N LYS A 167 16.61 12.26 -13.44
CA LYS A 167 17.80 11.44 -13.72
C LYS A 167 17.50 9.94 -13.76
N ASP A 168 16.56 9.48 -12.92
CA ASP A 168 16.11 8.09 -12.87
C ASP A 168 15.08 7.77 -13.97
N GLY A 169 14.75 8.71 -14.86
CA GLY A 169 13.87 8.53 -16.03
C GLY A 169 12.38 8.71 -15.72
N PHE A 170 12.02 9.30 -14.57
CA PHE A 170 10.62 9.53 -14.16
C PHE A 170 10.22 10.99 -14.30
N PRO A 171 8.93 11.29 -14.59
CA PRO A 171 8.45 12.66 -14.65
C PRO A 171 8.58 13.38 -13.30
N PRO A 172 8.82 14.69 -13.27
CA PRO A 172 8.83 15.46 -12.03
C PRO A 172 7.44 15.43 -11.38
N ILE A 173 7.40 15.64 -10.05
CA ILE A 173 6.16 15.72 -9.28
C ILE A 173 5.97 17.16 -8.80
N THR A 174 4.75 17.66 -8.93
CA THR A 174 4.31 18.89 -8.28
C THR A 174 3.25 18.55 -7.22
N LEU A 175 3.50 18.87 -5.95
CA LEU A 175 2.49 18.82 -4.90
C LEU A 175 1.60 20.06 -5.05
N ILE A 176 0.38 19.89 -5.58
CA ILE A 176 -0.57 20.98 -5.80
C ILE A 176 -1.08 21.52 -4.46
N GLY A 177 -1.53 20.64 -3.59
CA GLY A 177 -2.05 21.03 -2.28
C GLY A 177 -2.74 19.89 -1.54
N TRP A 178 -3.48 20.28 -0.51
CA TRP A 178 -4.41 19.37 0.14
C TRP A 178 -5.67 19.21 -0.72
N ALA A 179 -5.94 18.03 -1.22
CA ALA A 179 -7.26 17.66 -1.75
C ALA A 179 -8.26 17.45 -0.58
N SER A 180 -7.76 17.01 0.59
CA SER A 180 -8.46 17.01 1.88
C SER A 180 -7.43 17.32 2.98
N PRO A 181 -7.61 18.40 3.76
CA PRO A 181 -6.68 18.74 4.83
C PRO A 181 -6.59 17.60 5.87
N PRO A 182 -5.47 17.53 6.62
CA PRO A 182 -5.32 16.53 7.68
C PRO A 182 -6.36 16.67 8.78
N VAL A 183 -6.88 15.52 9.19
CA VAL A 183 -7.81 15.37 10.32
C VAL A 183 -7.27 14.31 11.26
N TYR A 184 -7.12 14.63 12.54
CA TYR A 184 -6.73 13.69 13.56
C TYR A 184 -7.92 13.37 14.49
N ASP A 185 -8.30 12.10 14.55
CA ASP A 185 -9.28 11.56 15.51
C ASP A 185 -8.53 11.05 16.75
N ALA A 186 -8.49 11.89 17.77
CA ALA A 186 -7.80 11.58 19.02
C ALA A 186 -8.47 10.45 19.81
N VAL A 187 -9.75 10.17 19.60
CA VAL A 187 -10.49 9.10 20.28
C VAL A 187 -10.09 7.75 19.71
N ASN A 188 -10.13 7.61 18.38
CA ASN A 188 -9.85 6.35 17.69
C ASN A 188 -8.38 6.23 17.27
N LYS A 189 -7.53 7.24 17.58
CA LYS A 189 -6.10 7.27 17.23
C LYS A 189 -5.86 7.06 15.75
N ARG A 190 -6.60 7.81 14.92
CA ARG A 190 -6.58 7.75 13.47
C ARG A 190 -6.28 9.12 12.88
N LEU A 191 -5.51 9.12 11.83
CA LEU A 191 -5.11 10.33 11.12
C LEU A 191 -5.36 10.11 9.64
N HIS A 192 -5.97 11.08 8.95
CA HIS A 192 -6.15 10.98 7.51
C HIS A 192 -6.05 12.34 6.81
N TRP A 193 -5.59 12.32 5.57
CA TRP A 193 -5.49 13.50 4.70
C TRP A 193 -5.37 13.07 3.23
N ALA A 194 -5.59 14.00 2.32
CA ALA A 194 -5.35 13.77 0.90
C ALA A 194 -4.48 14.85 0.28
N LYS A 195 -3.53 14.42 -0.54
CA LYS A 195 -2.68 15.27 -1.38
C LYS A 195 -3.12 15.15 -2.84
N GLU A 196 -3.07 16.27 -3.54
CA GLU A 196 -3.19 16.34 -4.98
C GLU A 196 -1.81 16.50 -5.58
N LEU A 197 -1.44 15.58 -6.48
CA LEU A 197 -0.14 15.52 -7.13
C LEU A 197 -0.30 15.59 -8.64
N GLN A 198 0.54 16.37 -9.31
CA GLN A 198 0.67 16.39 -10.76
C GLN A 198 2.00 15.75 -11.16
N PHE A 199 1.97 14.81 -12.10
CA PHE A 199 3.15 14.18 -12.68
C PHE A 199 3.44 14.79 -14.04
N GLY A 200 4.64 15.38 -14.21
CA GLY A 200 4.98 16.10 -15.43
C GLY A 200 3.94 17.18 -15.77
N ASN A 201 3.35 17.04 -16.96
CA ASN A 201 2.28 17.90 -17.46
C ASN A 201 0.95 17.16 -17.62
N ASP A 202 0.75 16.07 -16.86
CA ASP A 202 -0.48 15.29 -16.96
C ASP A 202 -1.71 16.17 -16.61
N ALA A 203 -2.75 16.04 -17.44
CA ALA A 203 -3.99 16.78 -17.25
C ALA A 203 -4.83 16.21 -16.09
N ILE A 204 -4.69 14.91 -15.82
CA ILE A 204 -5.37 14.24 -14.71
C ILE A 204 -4.40 14.16 -13.54
N HIS A 205 -4.76 14.79 -12.43
CA HIS A 205 -3.96 14.77 -11.22
C HIS A 205 -4.22 13.51 -10.41
N THR A 206 -3.19 13.06 -9.72
CA THR A 206 -3.25 11.91 -8.81
C THR A 206 -3.69 12.35 -7.42
N LEU A 207 -4.60 11.59 -6.84
CA LEU A 207 -4.99 11.67 -5.45
C LEU A 207 -4.20 10.64 -4.64
N ASN A 208 -3.47 11.09 -3.63
CA ASN A 208 -2.97 10.23 -2.56
C ASN A 208 -3.74 10.54 -1.28
N TYR A 209 -4.65 9.64 -0.90
CA TYR A 209 -5.40 9.74 0.35
C TYR A 209 -4.80 8.75 1.37
N ASP A 210 -4.16 9.29 2.38
CA ASP A 210 -3.53 8.50 3.45
C ASP A 210 -4.46 8.39 4.65
N VAL A 211 -4.63 7.18 5.16
CA VAL A 211 -5.25 6.86 6.43
C VAL A 211 -4.22 6.15 7.30
N ARG A 212 -4.03 6.59 8.52
CA ARG A 212 -3.07 6.04 9.46
C ARG A 212 -3.74 5.65 10.77
N PHE A 213 -3.51 4.42 11.19
CA PHE A 213 -3.97 3.88 12.47
C PHE A 213 -2.77 3.79 13.39
N LEU A 214 -2.78 4.53 14.50
CA LEU A 214 -1.71 4.47 15.48
C LEU A 214 -1.85 3.21 16.32
N GLY A 215 -0.80 2.40 16.35
CA GLY A 215 -0.68 1.21 17.18
C GLY A 215 0.37 1.40 18.29
N ARG A 216 0.56 0.36 19.11
CA ARG A 216 1.54 0.34 20.20
C ARG A 216 2.98 0.48 19.72
N GLU A 217 3.33 -0.18 18.60
CA GLU A 217 4.71 -0.34 18.15
C GLU A 217 4.98 0.30 16.78
N GLY A 218 3.97 0.99 16.23
CA GLY A 218 4.07 1.57 14.90
C GLY A 218 2.74 2.06 14.37
N VAL A 219 2.70 2.27 13.06
CA VAL A 219 1.55 2.84 12.35
C VAL A 219 1.13 1.90 11.21
N PHE A 220 -0.12 1.52 11.20
CA PHE A 220 -0.72 0.86 10.03
C PHE A 220 -1.21 1.92 9.06
N VAL A 221 -0.78 1.81 7.82
CA VAL A 221 -1.02 2.78 6.76
C VAL A 221 -1.89 2.16 5.68
N MET A 222 -2.94 2.87 5.31
CA MET A 222 -3.81 2.59 4.18
C MET A 222 -3.74 3.80 3.25
N SER A 223 -3.09 3.64 2.09
CA SER A 223 -2.92 4.72 1.11
C SER A 223 -3.78 4.46 -0.12
N TYR A 224 -4.83 5.25 -0.32
CA TYR A 224 -5.58 5.23 -1.57
C TYR A 224 -4.73 5.81 -2.69
N ILE A 225 -4.78 5.14 -3.82
CA ILE A 225 -4.16 5.56 -5.07
C ILE A 225 -5.29 5.67 -6.09
N ALA A 226 -5.54 6.89 -6.56
CA ALA A 226 -6.71 7.21 -7.37
C ALA A 226 -6.45 8.46 -8.24
N ASN A 227 -7.38 8.78 -9.12
CA ASN A 227 -7.45 10.09 -9.76
C ASN A 227 -8.12 11.08 -8.82
N VAL A 228 -7.75 12.37 -8.89
CA VAL A 228 -8.32 13.41 -8.02
C VAL A 228 -9.84 13.53 -8.16
N GLU A 229 -10.37 13.24 -9.35
CA GLU A 229 -11.80 13.24 -9.66
C GLU A 229 -12.60 12.18 -8.86
N GLN A 230 -11.92 11.16 -8.35
CA GLN A 230 -12.53 10.10 -7.51
C GLN A 230 -12.63 10.49 -6.03
N LEU A 231 -12.13 11.68 -5.64
CA LEU A 231 -12.21 12.15 -4.25
C LEU A 231 -13.62 12.10 -3.64
N PRO A 232 -14.70 12.47 -4.35
CA PRO A 232 -16.06 12.36 -3.80
C PRO A 232 -16.45 10.92 -3.45
N GLU A 233 -16.13 9.95 -4.31
CA GLU A 233 -16.40 8.51 -4.09
C GLU A 233 -15.58 7.99 -2.89
N ILE A 234 -14.28 8.34 -2.84
CA ILE A 234 -13.40 7.95 -1.73
C ILE A 234 -13.91 8.52 -0.41
N LYS A 235 -14.36 9.78 -0.38
CA LYS A 235 -14.94 10.38 0.84
C LYS A 235 -16.23 9.67 1.29
N GLN A 236 -17.03 9.16 0.36
CA GLN A 236 -18.22 8.37 0.70
C GLN A 236 -17.86 7.01 1.31
N SER A 237 -16.76 6.41 0.87
CA SER A 237 -16.27 5.12 1.40
C SER A 237 -15.43 5.27 2.68
N LEU A 238 -15.03 6.50 3.05
CA LEU A 238 -14.03 6.74 4.09
C LEU A 238 -14.43 6.16 5.45
N ASP A 239 -15.65 6.43 5.91
CA ASP A 239 -16.12 5.93 7.22
C ASP A 239 -16.12 4.39 7.25
N GLU A 240 -16.46 3.76 6.14
CA GLU A 240 -16.41 2.31 5.99
C GLU A 240 -14.97 1.81 6.07
N VAL A 241 -14.06 2.42 5.30
CA VAL A 241 -12.64 2.04 5.30
C VAL A 241 -11.98 2.30 6.66
N LEU A 242 -12.33 3.39 7.34
CA LEU A 242 -11.90 3.64 8.73
C LEU A 242 -12.38 2.53 9.68
N GLY A 243 -13.48 1.87 9.37
CA GLY A 243 -14.01 0.75 10.14
C GLY A 243 -13.47 -0.64 9.76
N LEU A 244 -12.67 -0.76 8.68
CA LEU A 244 -12.15 -2.06 8.24
C LEU A 244 -11.04 -2.60 9.13
N ALA A 245 -10.19 -1.71 9.67
CA ALA A 245 -8.96 -2.10 10.33
C ALA A 245 -9.00 -1.90 11.85
N GLY A 246 -8.32 -2.80 12.55
CA GLY A 246 -8.11 -2.70 14.00
C GLY A 246 -6.89 -3.48 14.45
N PHE A 247 -6.54 -3.32 15.72
CA PHE A 247 -5.44 -4.02 16.37
C PHE A 247 -5.95 -5.01 17.40
N SER A 248 -5.29 -6.17 17.50
CA SER A 248 -5.47 -7.14 18.57
C SER A 248 -5.14 -6.54 19.94
N ALA A 249 -5.62 -7.21 21.00
CA ALA A 249 -5.20 -6.92 22.36
C ALA A 249 -3.67 -7.01 22.49
N GLY A 250 -3.07 -6.07 23.22
CA GLY A 250 -1.62 -5.93 23.37
C GLY A 250 -0.91 -5.19 22.24
N LYS A 251 -1.62 -4.83 21.14
CA LYS A 251 -1.08 -4.10 19.98
C LYS A 251 -1.75 -2.75 19.75
N LYS A 252 -2.78 -2.42 20.52
CA LYS A 252 -3.48 -1.15 20.41
C LYS A 252 -2.61 0.01 20.92
N TYR A 253 -2.89 1.21 20.47
CA TYR A 253 -2.23 2.43 20.94
C TYR A 253 -2.25 2.57 22.46
N THR A 254 -3.39 2.23 23.08
CA THR A 254 -3.60 2.27 24.55
C THR A 254 -2.82 1.22 25.34
N ASP A 255 -2.23 0.24 24.65
CA ASP A 255 -1.46 -0.83 25.28
C ASP A 255 0.04 -0.46 25.44
N PHE A 256 0.40 0.78 25.11
CA PHE A 256 1.76 1.31 25.28
C PHE A 256 2.25 1.21 26.72
N LEU A 257 3.50 0.74 26.90
CA LEU A 257 4.15 0.57 28.19
C LEU A 257 5.35 1.53 28.30
N PRO A 258 5.18 2.65 29.02
CA PRO A 258 6.28 3.60 29.25
C PRO A 258 7.52 2.93 29.84
N GLY A 259 8.69 3.28 29.31
CA GLY A 259 9.98 2.73 29.76
C GLY A 259 10.32 1.34 29.20
N THR A 260 9.38 0.66 28.55
CA THR A 260 9.57 -0.64 27.90
C THR A 260 9.52 -0.53 26.38
N ASP A 261 8.48 0.15 25.89
CA ASP A 261 8.24 0.27 24.45
C ASP A 261 9.10 1.38 23.83
N THR A 262 9.44 1.21 22.57
CA THR A 262 10.15 2.24 21.79
C THR A 262 9.16 3.35 21.43
N VAL A 263 9.55 4.60 21.67
CA VAL A 263 8.82 5.78 21.22
C VAL A 263 9.37 6.23 19.86
N ALA A 264 8.48 6.56 18.95
CA ALA A 264 8.83 7.08 17.63
C ALA A 264 9.59 8.42 17.77
N ALA A 265 10.48 8.69 16.85
CA ALA A 265 11.24 9.95 16.83
C ALA A 265 10.43 11.13 16.26
N VAL A 266 9.20 10.88 15.82
CA VAL A 266 8.28 11.86 15.23
C VAL A 266 6.91 11.78 15.89
N GLY A 267 6.23 12.93 15.95
CA GLY A 267 4.80 13.02 16.29
C GLY A 267 3.92 13.05 15.05
N ILE A 268 2.68 13.51 15.21
CA ILE A 268 1.66 13.58 14.16
C ILE A 268 2.12 14.44 12.98
N GLY A 269 2.72 15.60 13.23
CA GLY A 269 3.26 16.47 12.18
C GLY A 269 4.31 15.79 11.32
N GLY A 270 5.19 15.00 11.93
CA GLY A 270 6.21 14.23 11.24
C GLY A 270 5.62 13.11 10.38
N LEU A 271 4.56 12.44 10.84
CA LEU A 271 3.84 11.44 10.05
C LEU A 271 3.24 12.04 8.78
N ILE A 272 2.57 13.20 8.88
CA ILE A 272 1.97 13.90 7.73
C ILE A 272 3.05 14.31 6.73
N ALA A 273 4.18 14.84 7.23
CA ALA A 273 5.32 15.26 6.40
C ALA A 273 6.05 14.08 5.74
N GLY A 274 5.79 12.83 6.16
CA GLY A 274 6.55 11.66 5.72
C GLY A 274 7.99 11.64 6.27
N LYS A 275 8.28 12.38 7.35
CA LYS A 275 9.60 12.47 7.97
C LYS A 275 9.72 11.39 9.04
N LEU A 276 10.07 10.19 8.63
CA LEU A 276 10.41 9.11 9.58
C LEU A 276 11.85 9.37 10.06
N ALA A 277 12.00 10.09 11.18
CA ALA A 277 13.31 10.51 11.66
C ALA A 277 14.14 9.31 12.14
N ALA A 278 15.26 9.08 11.48
CA ALA A 278 16.37 8.36 12.09
C ALA A 278 17.20 9.36 12.91
N LYS A 279 17.59 8.98 14.12
CA LYS A 279 18.47 9.76 15.00
C LYS A 279 19.89 10.03 14.46
N ALA A 280 20.17 9.66 13.22
CA ALA A 280 21.45 9.88 12.58
C ALA A 280 21.24 10.28 11.10
N GLY A 281 21.29 11.57 10.82
CA GLY A 281 21.39 12.11 9.47
C GLY A 281 20.06 12.56 8.85
N LEU A 282 19.53 13.67 9.32
CA LEU A 282 18.27 14.31 8.86
C LEU A 282 18.15 14.51 7.33
N LEU A 283 19.25 14.55 6.59
CA LEU A 283 19.26 14.73 5.13
C LEU A 283 19.16 13.41 4.35
N ALA A 284 19.71 12.31 4.86
CA ALA A 284 19.66 11.03 4.18
C ALA A 284 18.25 10.38 4.24
N VAL A 285 17.52 10.65 5.32
CA VAL A 285 16.17 10.09 5.55
C VAL A 285 15.10 10.83 4.75
N ALA A 286 15.21 12.13 4.55
CA ALA A 286 14.34 12.87 3.65
C ALA A 286 14.47 12.34 2.21
N LEU A 287 15.66 11.97 1.75
CA LEU A 287 15.91 11.37 0.45
C LEU A 287 15.41 9.92 0.35
N ILE A 288 15.51 9.14 1.43
CA ILE A 288 15.01 7.76 1.49
C ILE A 288 13.48 7.76 1.60
N ALA A 289 12.88 8.66 2.38
CA ALA A 289 11.43 8.83 2.45
C ALA A 289 10.88 9.31 1.10
N LEU A 290 11.53 10.25 0.42
CA LEU A 290 11.16 10.63 -0.95
C LEU A 290 11.38 9.49 -1.96
N LYS A 291 12.45 8.69 -1.84
CA LYS A 291 12.64 7.47 -2.63
C LYS A 291 11.59 6.40 -2.31
N LYS A 292 11.19 6.24 -1.04
CA LYS A 292 10.22 5.21 -0.62
C LYS A 292 8.76 5.65 -0.73
N PHE A 293 8.46 6.92 -0.53
CA PHE A 293 7.07 7.43 -0.46
C PHE A 293 6.70 8.36 -1.63
N GLY A 294 7.70 8.88 -2.38
CA GLY A 294 7.49 9.60 -3.63
C GLY A 294 7.33 8.68 -4.85
N LEU A 295 7.46 7.37 -4.67
CA LEU A 295 7.54 6.40 -5.75
C LEU A 295 6.25 5.61 -5.99
N ILE A 296 5.14 5.93 -5.35
CA ILE A 296 3.84 5.41 -5.78
C ILE A 296 3.38 6.30 -6.95
N LEU A 297 3.89 5.94 -8.09
CA LEU A 297 3.62 6.59 -9.35
C LEU A 297 2.54 5.84 -10.10
N LEU A 298 1.39 6.44 -10.24
CA LEU A 298 0.58 6.21 -11.42
C LEU A 298 1.35 6.86 -12.60
N VAL A 299 2.19 6.08 -13.28
CA VAL A 299 2.50 6.38 -14.68
C VAL A 299 1.16 6.33 -15.39
N PRO A 300 0.83 7.30 -16.27
CA PRO A 300 -0.48 7.30 -16.90
C PRO A 300 -0.77 5.92 -17.48
N LEU A 301 -1.79 5.28 -16.94
CA LEU A 301 -2.33 3.97 -17.33
C LEU A 301 -2.52 3.83 -18.85
N ALA A 302 -2.50 4.96 -19.56
CA ALA A 302 -2.68 5.06 -21.01
C ALA A 302 -1.61 4.35 -21.84
N GLY A 303 -0.39 4.16 -21.37
CA GLY A 303 0.69 3.52 -22.16
C GLY A 303 0.61 1.99 -22.11
N LEU A 304 0.52 1.43 -20.93
CA LEU A 304 0.41 -0.01 -20.74
C LEU A 304 -1.00 -0.51 -21.15
N TRP A 305 -2.00 0.33 -20.93
CA TRP A 305 -3.38 0.11 -21.34
C TRP A 305 -3.56 -0.08 -22.84
N ARG A 306 -2.85 0.66 -23.69
CA ARG A 306 -2.82 0.41 -25.15
C ARG A 306 -2.29 -0.97 -25.51
N LEU A 307 -1.34 -1.49 -24.75
CA LEU A 307 -0.78 -2.84 -24.98
C LEU A 307 -1.74 -3.94 -24.52
N ILE A 308 -2.49 -3.71 -23.43
CA ILE A 308 -3.37 -4.73 -22.82
C ILE A 308 -4.76 -4.76 -23.49
N ARG A 309 -5.30 -3.63 -23.92
CA ARG A 309 -6.68 -3.53 -24.42
C ARG A 309 -6.83 -3.78 -25.93
N GLY A 310 -5.75 -3.78 -26.69
CA GLY A 310 -5.82 -3.93 -28.16
C GLY A 310 -6.58 -2.78 -28.84
N ASN A 311 -6.22 -2.52 -30.08
CA ASN A 311 -6.81 -1.42 -30.87
C ASN A 311 -8.28 -1.78 -31.22
N ARG A 312 -9.27 -1.20 -30.54
CA ARG A 312 -10.70 -1.40 -30.84
C ARG A 312 -11.19 -0.78 -32.16
N ASN A 313 -10.30 -0.14 -32.93
CA ASN A 313 -10.66 0.51 -34.19
C ASN A 313 -9.93 -0.15 -35.37
N ALA A 314 -10.35 -1.35 -35.76
CA ALA A 314 -10.08 -1.90 -37.09
C ALA A 314 -11.25 -2.79 -37.48
N SER A 315 -12.42 -2.18 -37.74
CA SER A 315 -13.38 -2.70 -38.71
C SER A 315 -14.60 -1.74 -38.81
N SER A 316 -14.56 -0.87 -39.77
CA SER A 316 -15.72 -0.39 -40.50
C SER A 316 -15.31 -0.18 -41.92
#